data_372f7d4687a9b8dd4b8b38aed7759848
#
_entry.id   372f7d4687a9b8dd4b8b38aed7759848
#
_cell.length_a   1.000
_cell.length_b   1.000
_cell.length_c   1.000
_cell.angle_alpha   90.00
_cell.angle_beta   90.00
_cell.angle_gamma   90.00
#
_symmetry.space_group_name_H-M   'P 1'
#
loop_
_entity.id
_entity.type
_entity.pdbx_description
1 polymer ?
#
loop_
_entity_poly.entity_id
_entity_poly.type
_entity_poly.pdbx_seq_one_letter_code
_entity_poly.pdbx_strand_id
1 'polypeptide(L)'
;VMALSLAACGNSNTPATSGSASGSGDEPATLSGDLVLYCTMTENDINALLDCFAEVYPDINVEVVNGSAGELVTRLQGEASNPVGDLVWGGMGDSDGMKNADVFESWVSAHDAENANGWTSPNGLYSMDHLSTVCFCVNTELEAELGLNIQSYEDLLDPKLEGKIIFSDPNSSSAAWNNVSNIMSVYGNDSDEAWTYIEGLMKNLVIAGSSSACFKSVQQGEYVVGLTYEDGAITLVKDGATNIEVRYPFNGTSASVFGCGLVKNGPNPENAKAMIDFICSAEGQTALAAAQEGTLRYTNAGYTAP
;
A
#
# COMPACT_ATOMS: atom_id res chain seq x y z
N VAL A 1 -79.33 3.33 20.76
CA VAL A 1 -80.28 2.28 20.38
C VAL A 1 -79.56 1.22 19.59
N MET A 2 -79.40 0.10 20.19
CA MET A 2 -79.26 -1.27 19.77
C MET A 2 -79.45 -1.59 18.29
N ALA A 3 -78.66 -2.47 17.70
CA ALA A 3 -78.93 -3.86 17.70
C ALA A 3 -77.75 -4.66 17.12
N LEU A 4 -77.44 -5.78 17.84
CA LEU A 4 -76.68 -6.96 17.39
C LEU A 4 -77.43 -7.69 16.30
N SER A 5 -76.67 -8.42 15.43
CA SER A 5 -77.12 -9.80 15.04
C SER A 5 -75.90 -10.60 14.53
N LEU A 6 -75.79 -11.80 15.10
CA LEU A 6 -74.90 -12.91 14.81
C LEU A 6 -75.35 -13.77 13.62
N ALA A 7 -74.47 -14.62 13.23
CA ALA A 7 -74.57 -15.95 12.61
C ALA A 7 -74.30 -15.97 11.09
N ALA A 8 -73.73 -17.00 10.51
CA ALA A 8 -73.17 -18.29 10.86
C ALA A 8 -72.40 -18.90 9.72
N CYS A 9 -71.56 -19.90 10.03
CA CYS A 9 -70.75 -20.82 9.27
C CYS A 9 -71.20 -21.20 7.84
N GLY A 10 -70.24 -21.37 6.95
CA GLY A 10 -70.39 -22.12 5.71
C GLY A 10 -68.98 -22.49 5.15
N ASN A 11 -68.64 -23.76 5.33
CA ASN A 11 -67.41 -24.41 4.87
C ASN A 11 -67.59 -24.82 3.41
N SER A 12 -66.64 -24.43 2.53
CA SER A 12 -66.47 -25.11 1.24
C SER A 12 -65.02 -24.94 0.73
N ASN A 13 -64.30 -26.05 0.71
CA ASN A 13 -63.01 -26.24 0.05
C ASN A 13 -63.10 -26.00 -1.46
N THR A 14 -62.18 -25.22 -2.02
CA THR A 14 -61.71 -25.35 -3.41
C THR A 14 -60.26 -24.89 -3.53
N PRO A 15 -59.39 -25.49 -4.37
CA PRO A 15 -57.94 -25.45 -4.22
C PRO A 15 -57.35 -24.13 -4.74
N ALA A 16 -56.34 -23.67 -4.03
CA ALA A 16 -55.54 -22.49 -4.35
C ALA A 16 -54.70 -22.72 -5.63
N THR A 17 -54.93 -21.87 -6.61
CA THR A 17 -54.01 -21.67 -7.75
C THR A 17 -52.71 -21.01 -7.25
N SER A 18 -51.59 -21.65 -7.54
CA SER A 18 -50.26 -21.11 -7.28
C SER A 18 -50.04 -19.79 -8.02
N GLY A 19 -50.08 -18.69 -7.27
CA GLY A 19 -49.56 -17.42 -7.74
C GLY A 19 -48.03 -17.50 -7.67
N SER A 20 -47.37 -17.43 -8.81
CA SER A 20 -45.95 -17.19 -8.90
C SER A 20 -45.65 -15.85 -8.23
N ALA A 21 -44.96 -15.89 -7.11
CA ALA A 21 -44.23 -14.73 -6.61
C ALA A 21 -43.12 -14.44 -7.60
N SER A 22 -43.25 -13.37 -8.36
CA SER A 22 -42.13 -12.77 -9.05
C SER A 22 -41.15 -12.33 -7.96
N GLY A 23 -40.09 -13.09 -7.78
CA GLY A 23 -38.92 -12.62 -7.08
C GLY A 23 -38.34 -11.47 -7.95
N SER A 24 -38.51 -10.24 -7.51
CA SER A 24 -37.61 -9.18 -7.90
C SER A 24 -36.24 -9.60 -7.40
N GLY A 25 -35.41 -10.14 -8.29
CA GLY A 25 -34.00 -10.20 -8.03
C GLY A 25 -33.55 -8.74 -7.88
N ASP A 26 -33.22 -8.33 -6.68
CA ASP A 26 -32.41 -7.13 -6.50
C ASP A 26 -31.09 -7.42 -7.22
N GLU A 27 -30.91 -6.83 -8.40
CA GLU A 27 -29.57 -6.66 -8.95
C GLU A 27 -28.81 -5.88 -7.87
N PRO A 28 -27.56 -6.29 -7.51
CA PRO A 28 -26.77 -5.54 -6.56
C PRO A 28 -26.69 -4.10 -7.08
N ALA A 29 -27.05 -3.14 -6.22
CA ALA A 29 -27.01 -1.73 -6.60
C ALA A 29 -25.61 -1.41 -7.10
N THR A 30 -25.49 -0.89 -8.31
CA THR A 30 -24.21 -0.46 -8.89
C THR A 30 -23.67 0.67 -8.01
N LEU A 31 -22.46 0.48 -7.46
CA LEU A 31 -21.77 1.48 -6.67
C LEU A 31 -21.45 2.70 -7.55
N SER A 32 -21.63 3.89 -6.99
CA SER A 32 -21.41 5.15 -7.70
C SER A 32 -21.13 6.31 -6.73
N GLY A 33 -20.74 7.46 -7.26
CA GLY A 33 -20.47 8.67 -6.48
C GLY A 33 -19.00 8.88 -6.21
N ASP A 34 -18.67 9.61 -5.15
CA ASP A 34 -17.30 10.02 -4.87
C ASP A 34 -16.55 9.02 -3.99
N LEU A 35 -15.21 9.09 -4.06
CA LEU A 35 -14.28 8.33 -3.24
C LEU A 35 -12.98 9.14 -3.08
N VAL A 36 -12.52 9.36 -1.85
CA VAL A 36 -11.25 10.06 -1.57
C VAL A 36 -10.21 9.06 -1.08
N LEU A 37 -9.20 8.85 -1.92
CA LEU A 37 -8.08 7.96 -1.65
C LEU A 37 -6.88 8.75 -1.11
N TYR A 38 -6.44 8.46 0.11
CA TYR A 38 -5.15 8.91 0.63
C TYR A 38 -4.09 7.88 0.27
N CYS A 39 -3.03 8.30 -0.45
CA CYS A 39 -2.11 7.37 -1.10
C CYS A 39 -0.66 7.76 -0.94
N THR A 40 0.19 6.79 -0.56
CA THR A 40 1.65 6.97 -0.49
C THR A 40 2.39 6.39 -1.68
N MET A 41 1.68 5.75 -2.61
CA MET A 41 2.26 5.04 -3.74
C MET A 41 2.84 5.99 -4.80
N THR A 42 3.60 5.43 -5.73
CA THR A 42 4.15 6.19 -6.86
C THR A 42 3.04 6.61 -7.83
N GLU A 43 3.30 7.60 -8.67
CA GLU A 43 2.36 8.03 -9.69
C GLU A 43 1.98 6.89 -10.66
N ASN A 44 2.95 6.02 -10.98
CA ASN A 44 2.69 4.84 -11.82
C ASN A 44 1.68 3.88 -11.16
N ASP A 45 1.84 3.61 -9.87
CA ASP A 45 0.94 2.73 -9.13
C ASP A 45 -0.46 3.33 -9.01
N ILE A 46 -0.54 4.64 -8.75
CA ILE A 46 -1.80 5.37 -8.67
C ILE A 46 -2.55 5.31 -10.00
N ASN A 47 -1.88 5.60 -11.11
CA ASN A 47 -2.49 5.57 -12.44
C ASN A 47 -2.97 4.16 -12.79
N ALA A 48 -2.15 3.13 -12.53
CA ALA A 48 -2.55 1.74 -12.72
C ALA A 48 -3.80 1.36 -11.91
N LEU A 49 -3.88 1.80 -10.63
CA LEU A 49 -5.06 1.57 -9.80
C LEU A 49 -6.29 2.26 -10.38
N LEU A 50 -6.19 3.55 -10.74
CA LEU A 50 -7.33 4.31 -11.23
C LEU A 50 -7.87 3.72 -12.54
N ASP A 51 -6.99 3.38 -13.48
CA ASP A 51 -7.37 2.79 -14.76
C ASP A 51 -8.05 1.43 -14.58
N CYS A 52 -7.42 0.51 -13.82
CA CYS A 52 -7.98 -0.82 -13.60
C CYS A 52 -9.28 -0.80 -12.78
N PHE A 53 -9.36 0.08 -11.77
CA PHE A 53 -10.56 0.21 -10.94
C PHE A 53 -11.74 0.79 -11.73
N ALA A 54 -11.51 1.78 -12.60
CA ALA A 54 -12.54 2.37 -13.45
C ALA A 54 -13.14 1.38 -14.47
N GLU A 55 -12.39 0.34 -14.86
CA GLU A 55 -12.96 -0.72 -15.73
C GLU A 55 -14.04 -1.54 -15.01
N VAL A 56 -13.92 -1.69 -13.67
CA VAL A 56 -14.86 -2.47 -12.84
C VAL A 56 -15.95 -1.58 -12.24
N TYR A 57 -15.60 -0.35 -11.85
CA TYR A 57 -16.48 0.60 -11.17
C TYR A 57 -16.51 1.97 -11.86
N PRO A 58 -17.04 2.05 -13.11
CA PRO A 58 -16.97 3.26 -13.93
C PRO A 58 -17.75 4.47 -13.39
N ASP A 59 -18.69 4.24 -12.47
CA ASP A 59 -19.54 5.28 -11.88
C ASP A 59 -18.99 5.84 -10.55
N ILE A 60 -17.81 5.37 -10.10
CA ILE A 60 -17.12 5.92 -8.92
C ILE A 60 -16.08 6.95 -9.38
N ASN A 61 -16.21 8.17 -8.87
CA ASN A 61 -15.26 9.26 -9.12
C ASN A 61 -14.21 9.30 -8.01
N VAL A 62 -12.96 8.98 -8.33
CA VAL A 62 -11.87 8.88 -7.36
C VAL A 62 -11.04 10.16 -7.32
N GLU A 63 -10.98 10.82 -6.16
CA GLU A 63 -10.04 11.89 -5.86
C GLU A 63 -8.83 11.31 -5.08
N VAL A 64 -7.62 11.59 -5.53
CA VAL A 64 -6.39 11.10 -4.89
C VAL A 64 -5.68 12.24 -4.16
N VAL A 65 -5.37 12.00 -2.89
CA VAL A 65 -4.48 12.85 -2.08
C VAL A 65 -3.19 12.09 -1.85
N ASN A 66 -2.16 12.42 -2.62
CA ASN A 66 -0.85 11.79 -2.52
C ASN A 66 0.04 12.54 -1.51
N GLY A 67 0.80 11.80 -0.70
CA GLY A 67 1.72 12.37 0.28
C GLY A 67 2.55 11.28 0.97
N SER A 68 3.48 11.68 1.83
CA SER A 68 4.21 10.74 2.68
C SER A 68 3.29 10.15 3.77
N ALA A 69 3.64 8.98 4.28
CA ALA A 69 2.86 8.32 5.34
C ALA A 69 2.67 9.24 6.56
N GLY A 70 3.72 9.95 6.99
CA GLY A 70 3.65 10.88 8.11
C GLY A 70 2.70 12.08 7.87
N GLU A 71 2.70 12.64 6.66
CA GLU A 71 1.78 13.72 6.27
C GLU A 71 0.33 13.24 6.27
N LEU A 72 0.06 12.08 5.65
CA LEU A 72 -1.28 11.53 5.57
C LEU A 72 -1.85 11.14 6.94
N VAL A 73 -1.03 10.54 7.81
CA VAL A 73 -1.43 10.24 9.20
C VAL A 73 -1.75 11.52 9.98
N THR A 74 -0.90 12.55 9.85
CA THR A 74 -1.15 13.84 10.50
C THR A 74 -2.46 14.46 10.02
N ARG A 75 -2.74 14.36 8.73
CA ARG A 75 -3.98 14.86 8.12
C ARG A 75 -5.19 14.09 8.64
N LEU A 76 -5.16 12.75 8.63
CA LEU A 76 -6.23 11.89 9.16
C LEU A 76 -6.56 12.22 10.61
N GLN A 77 -5.53 12.39 11.46
CA GLN A 77 -5.71 12.77 12.86
C GLN A 77 -6.36 14.17 13.00
N GLY A 78 -5.95 15.13 12.16
CA GLY A 78 -6.55 16.45 12.12
C GLY A 78 -8.00 16.45 11.65
N GLU A 79 -8.39 15.53 10.80
CA GLU A 79 -9.73 15.35 10.23
C GLU A 79 -10.62 14.38 11.02
N ALA A 80 -10.14 13.75 12.10
CA ALA A 80 -10.83 12.66 12.81
C ALA A 80 -12.25 13.00 13.28
N SER A 81 -12.55 14.29 13.53
CA SER A 81 -13.91 14.77 13.90
C SER A 81 -14.84 14.98 12.70
N ASN A 82 -14.30 15.10 11.49
CA ASN A 82 -15.02 15.30 10.24
C ASN A 82 -14.14 14.76 9.09
N PRO A 83 -14.06 13.43 8.92
CA PRO A 83 -13.18 12.80 7.92
C PRO A 83 -13.52 13.26 6.50
N VAL A 84 -12.47 13.46 5.70
CA VAL A 84 -12.56 13.77 4.26
C VAL A 84 -12.13 12.58 3.45
N GLY A 85 -11.06 11.87 3.87
CA GLY A 85 -10.61 10.65 3.24
C GLY A 85 -11.52 9.47 3.55
N ASP A 86 -11.59 8.52 2.62
CA ASP A 86 -12.39 7.31 2.74
C ASP A 86 -11.52 6.07 3.03
N LEU A 87 -10.33 6.01 2.42
CA LEU A 87 -9.35 4.94 2.64
C LEU A 87 -7.94 5.48 2.50
N VAL A 88 -7.00 4.68 3.03
CA VAL A 88 -5.56 4.88 2.83
C VAL A 88 -5.00 3.67 2.07
N TRP A 89 -4.14 3.89 1.09
CA TRP A 89 -3.39 2.84 0.39
C TRP A 89 -1.90 3.17 0.32
N GLY A 90 -1.06 2.16 0.58
CA GLY A 90 0.39 2.23 0.36
C GLY A 90 1.22 2.03 1.63
N GLY A 91 2.34 2.71 1.75
CA GLY A 91 3.43 2.47 2.69
C GLY A 91 3.11 2.53 4.19
N MET A 92 1.97 2.04 4.59
CA MET A 92 1.57 1.84 5.98
C MET A 92 1.15 0.39 6.17
N GLY A 93 1.70 -0.25 7.19
CA GLY A 93 1.38 -1.61 7.53
C GLY A 93 0.47 -1.68 8.75
N ASP A 94 0.22 -2.91 9.20
CA ASP A 94 -0.66 -3.20 10.32
C ASP A 94 -0.20 -2.54 11.65
N SER A 95 1.11 -2.44 11.87
CA SER A 95 1.66 -1.73 13.04
C SER A 95 1.35 -0.22 13.04
N ASP A 96 1.24 0.39 11.85
CA ASP A 96 0.86 1.79 11.71
C ASP A 96 -0.65 1.96 11.92
N GLY A 97 -1.44 0.99 11.44
CA GLY A 97 -2.85 0.89 11.77
C GLY A 97 -3.09 0.83 13.29
N MET A 98 -2.31 0.03 14.03
CA MET A 98 -2.41 -0.05 15.49
C MET A 98 -2.04 1.26 16.19
N LYS A 99 -0.98 1.94 15.76
CA LYS A 99 -0.59 3.24 16.34
C LYS A 99 -1.66 4.32 16.12
N ASN A 100 -2.43 4.20 15.05
CA ASN A 100 -3.44 5.16 14.61
C ASN A 100 -4.85 4.54 14.59
N ALA A 101 -5.14 3.57 15.46
CA ALA A 101 -6.40 2.82 15.50
C ALA A 101 -7.66 3.70 15.73
N ASP A 102 -7.48 4.90 16.22
CA ASP A 102 -8.54 5.89 16.43
C ASP A 102 -9.07 6.49 15.11
N VAL A 103 -8.30 6.48 14.04
CA VAL A 103 -8.68 7.01 12.72
C VAL A 103 -9.05 5.94 11.71
N PHE A 104 -8.88 4.64 12.03
CA PHE A 104 -9.26 3.53 11.16
C PHE A 104 -10.48 2.77 11.66
N GLU A 105 -11.28 2.29 10.73
CA GLU A 105 -12.39 1.37 11.02
C GLU A 105 -11.86 -0.05 11.22
N SER A 106 -12.46 -0.79 12.17
CA SER A 106 -12.13 -2.21 12.34
C SER A 106 -12.83 -3.04 11.24
N TRP A 107 -12.20 -3.04 10.07
CA TRP A 107 -12.67 -3.77 8.90
C TRP A 107 -11.49 -4.14 7.99
N VAL A 108 -11.51 -5.34 7.44
CA VAL A 108 -10.58 -5.84 6.44
C VAL A 108 -11.33 -6.51 5.29
N SER A 109 -10.71 -6.54 4.12
CA SER A 109 -11.22 -7.27 2.96
C SER A 109 -11.39 -8.76 3.27
N ALA A 110 -12.41 -9.39 2.69
CA ALA A 110 -12.56 -10.84 2.72
C ALA A 110 -11.39 -11.57 2.04
N HIS A 111 -10.71 -10.91 1.09
CA HIS A 111 -9.54 -11.41 0.39
C HIS A 111 -8.24 -11.39 1.23
N ASP A 112 -8.24 -10.73 2.39
CA ASP A 112 -7.08 -10.74 3.30
C ASP A 112 -6.66 -12.17 3.71
N ALA A 113 -7.63 -13.08 3.86
CA ALA A 113 -7.38 -14.49 4.15
C ALA A 113 -6.77 -15.29 2.98
N GLU A 114 -6.77 -14.74 1.77
CA GLU A 114 -6.23 -15.37 0.56
C GLU A 114 -4.74 -15.05 0.33
N ASN A 115 -4.15 -14.21 1.18
CA ASN A 115 -2.75 -13.82 1.08
C ASN A 115 -1.81 -15.02 1.30
N ALA A 116 -0.76 -15.07 0.47
CA ALA A 116 0.32 -16.04 0.59
C ALA A 116 1.04 -15.92 1.96
N ASN A 117 1.70 -16.99 2.37
CA ASN A 117 2.55 -17.02 3.57
C ASN A 117 1.88 -16.61 4.88
N GLY A 118 0.55 -16.52 4.93
CA GLY A 118 -0.18 -16.09 6.12
C GLY A 118 -0.04 -14.60 6.42
N TRP A 119 0.22 -13.79 5.42
CA TRP A 119 0.29 -12.31 5.54
C TRP A 119 -1.10 -11.70 5.69
N THR A 120 -1.80 -12.06 6.75
CA THR A 120 -3.12 -11.52 7.06
C THR A 120 -3.03 -10.45 8.13
N SER A 121 -3.99 -9.54 8.16
CA SER A 121 -4.08 -8.51 9.18
C SER A 121 -4.23 -9.11 10.59
N PRO A 122 -3.28 -8.92 11.51
CA PRO A 122 -3.36 -9.50 12.85
C PRO A 122 -4.34 -8.76 13.77
N ASN A 123 -4.78 -7.56 13.43
CA ASN A 123 -5.61 -6.72 14.28
C ASN A 123 -6.90 -6.20 13.59
N GLY A 124 -7.10 -6.50 12.30
CA GLY A 124 -8.31 -6.16 11.57
C GLY A 124 -8.48 -4.68 11.23
N LEU A 125 -7.37 -3.92 11.16
CA LEU A 125 -7.38 -2.49 10.79
C LEU A 125 -6.83 -2.20 9.40
N TYR A 126 -6.03 -3.12 8.86
CA TYR A 126 -5.39 -3.01 7.56
C TYR A 126 -5.51 -4.31 6.79
N SER A 127 -5.98 -4.27 5.55
CA SER A 127 -5.93 -5.38 4.59
C SER A 127 -4.58 -5.36 3.88
N MET A 128 -3.87 -6.49 3.88
CA MET A 128 -2.54 -6.59 3.27
C MET A 128 -2.65 -6.84 1.78
N ASP A 129 -1.88 -6.11 0.96
CA ASP A 129 -1.97 -6.23 -0.50
C ASP A 129 -0.62 -6.32 -1.22
N HIS A 130 0.45 -5.72 -0.68
CA HIS A 130 1.73 -5.71 -1.39
C HIS A 130 2.95 -5.77 -0.46
N LEU A 131 4.12 -6.04 -1.08
CA LEU A 131 5.42 -6.07 -0.42
C LEU A 131 6.24 -4.84 -0.81
N SER A 132 6.83 -4.20 0.19
CA SER A 132 7.88 -3.19 0.00
C SER A 132 9.22 -3.79 0.38
N THR A 133 10.05 -4.06 -0.63
CA THR A 133 11.36 -4.70 -0.48
C THR A 133 12.46 -3.66 -0.39
N VAL A 134 13.33 -3.77 0.61
CA VAL A 134 14.50 -2.90 0.77
C VAL A 134 15.53 -3.20 -0.32
N CYS A 135 16.07 -2.15 -0.94
CA CYS A 135 17.14 -2.26 -1.92
C CYS A 135 18.03 -1.01 -1.95
N PHE A 136 19.15 -1.12 -2.64
CA PHE A 136 19.97 -0.01 -3.07
C PHE A 136 19.62 0.36 -4.52
N CYS A 137 19.39 1.64 -4.80
CA CYS A 137 19.47 2.20 -6.15
C CYS A 137 20.87 2.74 -6.34
N VAL A 138 21.66 2.18 -7.24
CA VAL A 138 23.08 2.54 -7.44
C VAL A 138 23.24 3.16 -8.81
N ASN A 139 23.86 4.35 -8.87
CA ASN A 139 24.30 4.94 -10.13
C ASN A 139 25.61 4.30 -10.56
N THR A 140 25.55 3.46 -11.59
CA THR A 140 26.67 2.64 -12.06
C THR A 140 27.81 3.45 -12.68
N GLU A 141 27.52 4.61 -13.24
CA GLU A 141 28.54 5.51 -13.82
C GLU A 141 29.34 6.19 -12.71
N LEU A 142 28.67 6.79 -11.72
CA LEU A 142 29.31 7.43 -10.57
C LEU A 142 30.06 6.42 -9.69
N GLU A 143 29.51 5.22 -9.51
CA GLU A 143 30.18 4.13 -8.82
C GLU A 143 31.52 3.78 -9.49
N ALA A 144 31.50 3.61 -10.82
CA ALA A 144 32.69 3.29 -11.61
C ALA A 144 33.74 4.42 -11.56
N GLU A 145 33.32 5.69 -11.61
CA GLU A 145 34.21 6.86 -11.47
C GLU A 145 34.93 6.87 -10.12
N LEU A 146 34.27 6.42 -9.04
CA LEU A 146 34.86 6.29 -7.72
C LEU A 146 35.70 5.03 -7.54
N GLY A 147 35.63 4.10 -8.50
CA GLY A 147 36.28 2.79 -8.42
C GLY A 147 35.73 1.95 -7.27
N LEU A 148 34.39 1.98 -7.08
CA LEU A 148 33.67 1.22 -6.07
C LEU A 148 32.94 0.04 -6.70
N ASN A 149 32.49 -0.91 -5.87
CA ASN A 149 31.57 -2.00 -6.21
C ASN A 149 30.66 -2.24 -5.00
N ILE A 150 29.53 -1.57 -4.99
CA ILE A 150 28.61 -1.53 -3.85
C ILE A 150 27.67 -2.71 -3.90
N GLN A 151 27.83 -3.69 -2.97
CA GLN A 151 27.02 -4.92 -2.92
C GLN A 151 26.48 -5.21 -1.52
N SER A 152 27.02 -4.56 -0.48
CA SER A 152 26.71 -4.84 0.91
C SER A 152 26.58 -3.54 1.71
N TYR A 153 26.08 -3.67 2.93
CA TYR A 153 26.02 -2.53 3.86
C TYR A 153 27.41 -2.03 4.24
N GLU A 154 28.43 -2.91 4.33
CA GLU A 154 29.80 -2.51 4.64
C GLU A 154 30.37 -1.55 3.58
N ASP A 155 30.02 -1.76 2.30
CA ASP A 155 30.51 -0.94 1.20
C ASP A 155 30.01 0.52 1.32
N LEU A 156 28.87 0.73 1.98
CA LEU A 156 28.30 2.05 2.23
C LEU A 156 29.09 2.90 3.24
N LEU A 157 30.02 2.29 3.97
CA LEU A 157 30.91 2.98 4.92
C LEU A 157 32.18 3.52 4.25
N ASP A 158 32.41 3.26 2.96
CA ASP A 158 33.60 3.79 2.27
C ASP A 158 33.62 5.34 2.33
N PRO A 159 34.73 5.95 2.77
CA PRO A 159 34.83 7.42 2.86
C PRO A 159 34.63 8.15 1.54
N LYS A 160 34.81 7.50 0.40
CA LYS A 160 34.53 8.08 -0.92
C LYS A 160 33.05 8.40 -1.11
N LEU A 161 32.17 7.82 -0.30
CA LEU A 161 30.72 8.03 -0.32
C LEU A 161 30.28 9.16 0.60
N GLU A 162 31.17 9.89 1.26
CA GLU A 162 30.81 11.03 2.13
C GLU A 162 29.92 12.03 1.34
N GLY A 163 28.69 12.24 1.84
CA GLY A 163 27.68 13.10 1.21
C GLY A 163 27.15 12.61 -0.14
N LYS A 164 27.33 11.32 -0.50
CA LYS A 164 26.92 10.75 -1.78
C LYS A 164 25.88 9.64 -1.67
N ILE A 165 25.40 9.35 -0.47
CA ILE A 165 24.30 8.42 -0.23
C ILE A 165 23.07 9.24 0.14
N ILE A 166 21.98 9.08 -0.61
CA ILE A 166 20.71 9.73 -0.29
C ILE A 166 19.78 8.76 0.47
N PHE A 167 19.15 9.28 1.51
CA PHE A 167 18.25 8.54 2.38
C PHE A 167 17.10 9.43 2.85
N SER A 168 15.89 8.94 2.95
CA SER A 168 14.77 9.73 3.47
C SER A 168 14.69 9.71 5.00
N ASP A 169 13.95 10.65 5.57
CA ASP A 169 13.80 10.75 7.03
C ASP A 169 12.91 9.59 7.57
N PRO A 170 13.44 8.72 8.45
CA PRO A 170 12.66 7.63 9.04
C PRO A 170 11.46 8.06 9.89
N ASN A 171 11.41 9.33 10.33
CA ASN A 171 10.26 9.83 11.08
C ASN A 171 9.02 10.09 10.19
N SER A 172 9.23 10.26 8.89
CA SER A 172 8.14 10.58 7.94
C SER A 172 8.00 9.59 6.79
N SER A 173 8.97 8.67 6.62
CA SER A 173 9.01 7.71 5.52
C SER A 173 9.04 6.27 6.02
N SER A 174 8.01 5.49 5.68
CA SER A 174 7.97 4.04 5.96
C SER A 174 9.10 3.29 5.23
N ALA A 175 9.44 3.69 4.02
CA ALA A 175 10.56 3.09 3.27
C ALA A 175 11.91 3.30 3.98
N ALA A 176 12.13 4.51 4.55
CA ALA A 176 13.32 4.76 5.34
C ALA A 176 13.32 3.95 6.64
N TRP A 177 12.18 3.85 7.31
CA TRP A 177 12.04 3.02 8.51
C TRP A 177 12.31 1.54 8.21
N ASN A 178 11.85 1.02 7.07
CA ASN A 178 12.16 -0.34 6.61
C ASN A 178 13.65 -0.56 6.40
N ASN A 179 14.36 0.42 5.82
CA ASN A 179 15.82 0.35 5.67
C ASN A 179 16.53 0.32 7.03
N VAL A 180 16.12 1.17 7.99
CA VAL A 180 16.66 1.13 9.37
C VAL A 180 16.39 -0.24 10.00
N SER A 181 15.16 -0.75 9.89
CA SER A 181 14.78 -2.05 10.44
C SER A 181 15.57 -3.20 9.80
N ASN A 182 15.86 -3.11 8.49
CA ASN A 182 16.68 -4.10 7.81
C ASN A 182 18.13 -4.07 8.30
N ILE A 183 18.73 -2.89 8.48
CA ILE A 183 20.07 -2.72 9.07
C ILE A 183 20.10 -3.33 10.48
N MET A 184 19.10 -3.04 11.30
CA MET A 184 18.96 -3.62 12.63
C MET A 184 18.88 -5.15 12.59
N SER A 185 18.16 -5.71 11.61
CA SER A 185 18.05 -7.16 11.45
C SER A 185 19.37 -7.80 11.00
N VAL A 186 20.16 -7.13 10.19
CA VAL A 186 21.46 -7.62 9.69
C VAL A 186 22.51 -7.63 10.77
N TYR A 187 22.62 -6.56 11.57
CA TYR A 187 23.66 -6.39 12.59
C TYR A 187 23.21 -6.77 14.01
N GLY A 188 21.99 -7.25 14.15
CA GLY A 188 21.36 -7.61 15.42
C GLY A 188 20.39 -6.53 15.92
N ASN A 189 19.15 -6.95 16.17
CA ASN A 189 18.09 -6.05 16.60
C ASN A 189 18.49 -5.31 17.88
N ASP A 190 18.52 -3.98 17.82
CA ASP A 190 18.85 -3.07 18.91
C ASP A 190 20.21 -3.35 19.58
N SER A 191 21.17 -3.88 18.81
CA SER A 191 22.53 -4.17 19.27
C SER A 191 23.44 -2.93 19.19
N ASP A 192 24.51 -2.93 19.98
CA ASP A 192 25.56 -1.91 19.89
C ASP A 192 26.25 -1.91 18.51
N GLU A 193 26.31 -3.08 17.87
CA GLU A 193 26.89 -3.25 16.52
C GLU A 193 26.02 -2.55 15.46
N ALA A 194 24.70 -2.74 15.51
CA ALA A 194 23.76 -2.08 14.59
C ALA A 194 23.82 -0.55 14.75
N TRP A 195 23.82 -0.06 15.97
CA TRP A 195 23.93 1.38 16.23
C TRP A 195 25.29 1.97 15.81
N THR A 196 26.38 1.24 16.03
CA THR A 196 27.73 1.65 15.58
C THR A 196 27.77 1.72 14.04
N TYR A 197 27.15 0.76 13.35
CA TYR A 197 27.03 0.79 11.90
C TYR A 197 26.24 2.03 11.42
N ILE A 198 25.08 2.31 12.02
CA ILE A 198 24.24 3.46 11.68
C ILE A 198 24.99 4.77 11.91
N GLU A 199 25.70 4.93 13.03
CA GLU A 199 26.54 6.10 13.29
C GLU A 199 27.63 6.29 12.23
N GLY A 200 28.24 5.19 11.77
CA GLY A 200 29.19 5.19 10.65
C GLY A 200 28.57 5.65 9.36
N LEU A 201 27.40 5.07 9.01
CA LEU A 201 26.65 5.37 7.80
C LEU A 201 26.19 6.83 7.74
N MET A 202 25.77 7.40 8.87
CA MET A 202 25.32 8.80 8.96
C MET A 202 26.32 9.82 8.41
N LYS A 203 27.61 9.50 8.42
CA LYS A 203 28.66 10.38 7.87
C LYS A 203 28.57 10.52 6.35
N ASN A 204 28.06 9.48 5.68
CA ASN A 204 27.95 9.40 4.23
C ASN A 204 26.55 9.81 3.71
N LEU A 205 25.54 9.93 4.62
CA LEU A 205 24.17 10.20 4.26
C LEU A 205 23.87 11.68 4.01
N VAL A 206 22.96 11.91 3.06
CA VAL A 206 22.20 13.15 2.90
C VAL A 206 20.72 12.80 3.08
N ILE A 207 20.03 13.52 3.96
CA ILE A 207 18.63 13.26 4.26
C ILE A 207 17.73 14.02 3.31
N ALA A 208 16.87 13.29 2.60
CA ALA A 208 15.88 13.81 1.66
C ALA A 208 14.53 14.00 2.32
N GLY A 209 13.74 14.93 1.77
CA GLY A 209 12.37 15.18 2.24
C GLY A 209 11.34 14.17 1.77
N SER A 210 11.68 13.28 0.82
CA SER A 210 10.76 12.25 0.32
C SER A 210 11.49 10.96 -0.02
N SER A 211 10.80 9.83 0.08
CA SER A 211 11.35 8.52 -0.28
C SER A 211 11.64 8.39 -1.78
N SER A 212 10.83 9.01 -2.63
CA SER A 212 11.05 8.98 -4.08
C SER A 212 12.31 9.72 -4.52
N ALA A 213 12.80 10.68 -3.75
CA ALA A 213 14.08 11.33 -4.01
C ALA A 213 15.26 10.33 -3.96
N CYS A 214 15.15 9.27 -3.13
CA CYS A 214 16.21 8.28 -2.95
C CYS A 214 16.53 7.44 -4.20
N PHE A 215 15.65 7.39 -5.20
CA PHE A 215 15.96 6.76 -6.48
C PHE A 215 15.99 7.78 -7.63
N LYS A 216 15.15 8.80 -7.61
CA LYS A 216 15.12 9.83 -8.67
C LYS A 216 16.42 10.65 -8.73
N SER A 217 16.92 11.13 -7.58
CA SER A 217 18.18 11.89 -7.55
C SER A 217 19.40 11.04 -7.87
N VAL A 218 19.36 9.73 -7.62
CA VAL A 218 20.41 8.80 -8.07
C VAL A 218 20.38 8.64 -9.59
N GLN A 219 19.22 8.47 -10.18
CA GLN A 219 19.05 8.40 -11.63
C GLN A 219 19.45 9.71 -12.32
N GLN A 220 19.23 10.86 -11.67
CA GLN A 220 19.64 12.18 -12.14
C GLN A 220 21.17 12.42 -12.04
N GLY A 221 21.91 11.53 -11.36
CA GLY A 221 23.36 11.63 -11.19
C GLY A 221 23.79 12.57 -10.05
N GLU A 222 22.89 12.90 -9.13
CA GLU A 222 23.20 13.76 -7.98
C GLU A 222 23.87 12.96 -6.85
N TYR A 223 23.52 11.67 -6.72
CA TYR A 223 24.03 10.76 -5.70
C TYR A 223 24.47 9.43 -6.30
N VAL A 224 25.41 8.76 -5.62
CA VAL A 224 25.92 7.45 -6.03
C VAL A 224 24.96 6.33 -5.65
N VAL A 225 24.39 6.42 -4.44
CA VAL A 225 23.50 5.38 -3.88
C VAL A 225 22.30 6.02 -3.22
N GLY A 226 21.14 5.40 -3.42
CA GLY A 226 19.95 5.66 -2.63
C GLY A 226 19.54 4.41 -1.84
N LEU A 227 19.33 4.57 -0.54
CA LEU A 227 18.68 3.54 0.28
C LEU A 227 17.18 3.70 0.10
N THR A 228 16.55 2.73 -0.54
CA THR A 228 15.19 2.88 -1.06
C THR A 228 14.38 1.58 -1.04
N TYR A 229 13.33 1.53 -1.81
CA TYR A 229 12.45 0.40 -2.02
C TYR A 229 12.40 -0.01 -3.50
N GLU A 230 12.12 -1.28 -3.73
CA GLU A 230 12.28 -1.96 -5.03
C GLU A 230 11.42 -1.36 -6.14
N ASP A 231 10.11 -1.22 -5.92
CA ASP A 231 9.14 -0.83 -6.96
C ASP A 231 9.45 0.53 -7.58
N GLY A 232 9.78 1.54 -6.76
CA GLY A 232 10.12 2.87 -7.26
C GLY A 232 11.41 2.90 -8.09
N ALA A 233 12.43 2.14 -7.68
CA ALA A 233 13.69 2.08 -8.41
C ALA A 233 13.58 1.23 -9.70
N ILE A 234 12.86 0.10 -9.66
CA ILE A 234 12.62 -0.76 -10.84
C ILE A 234 11.77 -0.04 -11.88
N THR A 235 10.79 0.76 -11.48
CA THR A 235 10.01 1.57 -12.43
C THR A 235 10.92 2.43 -13.29
N LEU A 236 11.90 3.12 -12.72
CA LEU A 236 12.84 3.93 -13.51
C LEU A 236 13.67 3.08 -14.49
N VAL A 237 14.10 1.88 -14.10
CA VAL A 237 14.84 0.97 -14.98
C VAL A 237 13.95 0.52 -16.16
N LYS A 238 12.69 0.20 -15.90
CA LYS A 238 11.71 -0.16 -16.94
C LYS A 238 11.39 1.01 -17.86
N ASP A 239 11.33 2.22 -17.34
CA ASP A 239 11.15 3.45 -18.10
C ASP A 239 12.39 3.83 -18.94
N GLY A 240 13.45 3.01 -18.90
CA GLY A 240 14.62 3.13 -19.76
C GLY A 240 15.83 3.80 -19.13
N ALA A 241 15.87 3.96 -17.80
CA ALA A 241 17.09 4.42 -17.13
C ALA A 241 18.19 3.35 -17.27
N THR A 242 19.32 3.74 -17.86
CA THR A 242 20.46 2.84 -18.12
C THR A 242 21.65 3.06 -17.18
N ASN A 243 21.61 4.14 -16.42
CA ASN A 243 22.68 4.56 -15.52
C ASN A 243 22.46 4.15 -14.07
N ILE A 244 21.38 3.44 -13.78
CA ILE A 244 21.08 2.93 -12.44
C ILE A 244 20.87 1.42 -12.45
N GLU A 245 21.15 0.80 -11.31
CA GLU A 245 20.91 -0.62 -11.03
C GLU A 245 20.26 -0.77 -9.67
N VAL A 246 19.28 -1.69 -9.58
CA VAL A 246 18.67 -2.09 -8.31
C VAL A 246 19.47 -3.26 -7.75
N ARG A 247 20.00 -3.12 -6.55
CA ARG A 247 20.79 -4.15 -5.87
C ARG A 247 20.23 -4.47 -4.50
N TYR A 248 20.26 -5.76 -4.18
CA TYR A 248 19.88 -6.23 -2.84
C TYR A 248 21.15 -6.50 -2.03
N PRO A 249 21.26 -5.96 -0.79
CA PRO A 249 22.45 -6.15 0.04
C PRO A 249 22.77 -7.64 0.25
N PHE A 250 24.02 -8.04 0.03
CA PHE A 250 24.45 -9.44 0.24
C PHE A 250 24.29 -9.93 1.67
N ASN A 251 24.39 -9.02 2.64
CA ASN A 251 24.18 -9.36 4.05
C ASN A 251 22.71 -9.61 4.40
N GLY A 252 21.79 -9.32 3.51
CA GLY A 252 20.38 -9.61 3.65
C GLY A 252 19.49 -8.40 3.31
N THR A 253 18.36 -8.71 2.72
CA THR A 253 17.27 -7.76 2.50
C THR A 253 16.00 -8.29 3.14
N SER A 254 15.08 -7.39 3.43
CA SER A 254 13.76 -7.70 3.95
C SER A 254 12.67 -7.06 3.11
N ALA A 255 11.47 -7.60 3.22
CA ALA A 255 10.26 -6.98 2.70
C ALA A 255 9.28 -6.77 3.86
N SER A 256 8.66 -5.60 3.89
CA SER A 256 7.51 -5.32 4.75
C SER A 256 6.22 -5.52 3.97
N VAL A 257 5.21 -6.06 4.63
CA VAL A 257 3.88 -6.19 4.04
C VAL A 257 3.12 -4.90 4.34
N PHE A 258 2.62 -4.26 3.30
CA PHE A 258 1.81 -3.06 3.38
C PHE A 258 0.43 -3.30 2.80
N GLY A 259 -0.47 -2.32 2.98
CA GLY A 259 -1.85 -2.53 2.56
C GLY A 259 -2.72 -1.29 2.59
N CYS A 260 -4.01 -1.56 2.74
CA CYS A 260 -5.09 -0.57 2.72
C CYS A 260 -5.81 -0.53 4.07
N GLY A 261 -6.15 0.68 4.54
CA GLY A 261 -6.97 0.90 5.72
C GLY A 261 -8.24 1.67 5.40
N LEU A 262 -9.38 1.23 5.93
CA LEU A 262 -10.65 1.96 5.84
C LEU A 262 -10.67 3.10 6.86
N VAL A 263 -10.89 4.33 6.41
CA VAL A 263 -10.95 5.50 7.32
C VAL A 263 -12.26 5.46 8.11
N LYS A 264 -12.13 5.63 9.42
CA LYS A 264 -13.25 5.59 10.34
C LYS A 264 -14.21 6.77 10.08
N ASN A 265 -15.49 6.45 9.91
CA ASN A 265 -16.52 7.42 9.56
C ASN A 265 -16.24 8.21 8.27
N GLY A 266 -15.44 7.67 7.34
CA GLY A 266 -15.27 8.23 6.01
C GLY A 266 -16.62 8.44 5.32
N PRO A 267 -16.78 9.48 4.47
CA PRO A 267 -18.07 9.82 3.87
C PRO A 267 -18.61 8.75 2.90
N ASN A 268 -17.74 7.96 2.26
CA ASN A 268 -18.12 6.98 1.23
C ASN A 268 -17.64 5.55 1.55
N PRO A 269 -18.07 4.94 2.67
CA PRO A 269 -17.49 3.68 3.16
C PRO A 269 -17.71 2.48 2.22
N GLU A 270 -18.81 2.42 1.48
CA GLU A 270 -19.07 1.28 0.58
C GLU A 270 -18.20 1.36 -0.69
N ASN A 271 -17.96 2.56 -1.24
CA ASN A 271 -17.02 2.77 -2.34
C ASN A 271 -15.58 2.47 -1.88
N ALA A 272 -15.23 2.86 -0.65
CA ALA A 272 -13.91 2.57 -0.06
C ALA A 272 -13.68 1.06 0.11
N LYS A 273 -14.68 0.33 0.62
CA LYS A 273 -14.62 -1.14 0.75
C LYS A 273 -14.45 -1.81 -0.61
N ALA A 274 -15.20 -1.36 -1.63
CA ALA A 274 -15.08 -1.89 -2.99
C ALA A 274 -13.66 -1.69 -3.56
N MET A 275 -13.03 -0.54 -3.33
CA MET A 275 -11.65 -0.29 -3.77
C MET A 275 -10.67 -1.16 -2.99
N ILE A 276 -10.81 -1.30 -1.67
CA ILE A 276 -9.95 -2.18 -0.87
C ILE A 276 -10.12 -3.64 -1.30
N ASP A 277 -11.35 -4.11 -1.52
CA ASP A 277 -11.61 -5.47 -2.01
C ASP A 277 -11.00 -5.69 -3.40
N PHE A 278 -11.10 -4.71 -4.31
CA PHE A 278 -10.44 -4.76 -5.61
C PHE A 278 -8.91 -4.89 -5.47
N ILE A 279 -8.27 -4.02 -4.68
CA ILE A 279 -6.81 -4.04 -4.45
C ILE A 279 -6.35 -5.36 -3.84
N CYS A 280 -7.16 -5.99 -2.98
CA CYS A 280 -6.79 -7.23 -2.27
C CYS A 280 -7.17 -8.50 -3.04
N SER A 281 -8.06 -8.44 -4.04
CA SER A 281 -8.51 -9.61 -4.81
C SER A 281 -7.43 -10.15 -5.76
N ALA A 282 -7.50 -11.44 -6.07
CA ALA A 282 -6.59 -12.06 -7.05
C ALA A 282 -6.73 -11.44 -8.45
N GLU A 283 -7.95 -11.14 -8.87
CA GLU A 283 -8.27 -10.49 -10.15
C GLU A 283 -7.71 -9.07 -10.19
N GLY A 284 -7.95 -8.27 -9.15
CA GLY A 284 -7.45 -6.91 -9.04
C GLY A 284 -5.93 -6.87 -9.03
N GLN A 285 -5.27 -7.70 -8.22
CA GLN A 285 -3.81 -7.77 -8.17
C GLN A 285 -3.20 -8.27 -9.47
N THR A 286 -3.88 -9.14 -10.21
CA THR A 286 -3.44 -9.58 -11.55
C THR A 286 -3.51 -8.42 -12.55
N ALA A 287 -4.61 -7.65 -12.54
CA ALA A 287 -4.77 -6.48 -13.41
C ALA A 287 -3.73 -5.40 -13.09
N LEU A 288 -3.56 -5.07 -11.80
CA LEU A 288 -2.58 -4.10 -11.34
C LEU A 288 -1.15 -4.52 -11.67
N ALA A 289 -0.78 -5.78 -11.42
CA ALA A 289 0.55 -6.29 -11.74
C ALA A 289 0.85 -6.21 -13.25
N ALA A 290 -0.14 -6.47 -14.11
CA ALA A 290 -0.01 -6.33 -15.55
C ALA A 290 0.15 -4.85 -15.96
N ALA A 291 -0.67 -3.94 -15.43
CA ALA A 291 -0.60 -2.52 -15.72
C ALA A 291 0.72 -1.86 -15.27
N GLN A 292 1.27 -2.32 -14.15
CA GLN A 292 2.55 -1.88 -13.58
C GLN A 292 3.76 -2.65 -14.17
N GLU A 293 3.53 -3.57 -15.10
CA GLU A 293 4.58 -4.44 -15.67
C GLU A 293 5.40 -5.21 -14.60
N GLY A 294 4.77 -5.58 -13.48
CA GLY A 294 5.37 -6.34 -12.39
C GLY A 294 6.40 -5.57 -11.56
N THR A 295 6.31 -4.25 -11.49
CA THR A 295 7.19 -3.46 -10.62
C THR A 295 6.85 -3.63 -9.14
N LEU A 296 5.57 -3.84 -8.79
CA LEU A 296 5.11 -4.10 -7.44
C LEU A 296 4.84 -5.60 -7.22
N ARG A 297 5.16 -6.09 -6.02
CA ARG A 297 4.91 -7.49 -5.62
C ARG A 297 3.66 -7.55 -4.76
N TYR A 298 2.68 -8.31 -5.21
CA TYR A 298 1.41 -8.48 -4.53
C TYR A 298 1.39 -9.70 -3.60
N THR A 299 0.43 -9.75 -2.69
CA THR A 299 0.36 -10.74 -1.61
C THR A 299 -0.66 -11.84 -1.81
N ASN A 300 -1.74 -11.62 -2.60
CA ASN A 300 -2.77 -12.64 -2.82
C ASN A 300 -2.18 -13.87 -3.51
N ALA A 301 -2.41 -15.07 -2.95
CA ALA A 301 -1.84 -16.31 -3.48
C ALA A 301 -2.37 -16.70 -4.87
N GLY A 302 -3.49 -16.14 -5.29
CA GLY A 302 -4.14 -16.41 -6.56
C GLY A 302 -3.78 -15.44 -7.68
N TYR A 303 -3.05 -14.36 -7.40
CA TYR A 303 -2.69 -13.40 -8.47
C TYR A 303 -1.66 -13.99 -9.43
N THR A 304 -1.70 -13.53 -10.67
CA THR A 304 -0.73 -13.91 -11.72
C THR A 304 0.22 -12.75 -11.97
N ALA A 305 1.51 -12.96 -11.72
CA ALA A 305 2.56 -12.02 -12.11
C ALA A 305 2.72 -11.99 -13.64
N PRO A 306 3.02 -10.84 -14.26
CA PRO A 306 3.24 -10.69 -15.69
C PRO A 306 4.54 -11.35 -16.16
#